data_6067e0adcdff592541ca20180c019e04
#
_entry.id   6067e0adcdff592541ca20180c019e04
#
_cell.length_a   1.000
_cell.length_b   1.000
_cell.length_c   1.000
_cell.angle_alpha   90.00
_cell.angle_beta   90.00
_cell.angle_gamma   90.00
#
_symmetry.space_group_name_H-M   'P 1'
#
loop_
_entity.id
_entity.type
_entity.pdbx_description
1 polymer ?
#
loop_
_entity_poly.entity_id
_entity_poly.type
_entity_poly.pdbx_seq_one_letter_code
_entity_poly.pdbx_strand_id
1 'polypeptide(L)'
;MNKTTLILGATPNPTRYAYIAAERLVRHGHEIVPVGIKSGELQGREILNGKPDVPEVDTVTLYVGPKHQPEYYDWLLRVAPRRIIFNPGTENGELMRLARENGIETVTGCTLVMLAGGSY
;
A
#
# COMPACT_ATOMS: atom_id res chain seq x y z
N MET A 1 -17.76 -2.90 0.36
CA MET A 1 -17.44 -1.52 0.03
C MET A 1 -16.02 -1.45 -0.54
N ASN A 2 -15.86 -0.80 -1.67
CA ASN A 2 -14.55 -0.70 -2.34
C ASN A 2 -13.71 0.41 -1.71
N LYS A 3 -12.50 0.04 -1.28
CA LYS A 3 -11.48 1.00 -0.86
C LYS A 3 -10.32 0.87 -1.82
N THR A 4 -10.17 1.82 -2.75
CA THR A 4 -9.06 1.81 -3.69
C THR A 4 -7.75 1.80 -2.92
N THR A 5 -6.97 0.74 -3.11
CA THR A 5 -5.77 0.47 -2.32
C THR A 5 -4.52 0.50 -3.21
N LEU A 6 -3.60 1.40 -2.89
CA LEU A 6 -2.29 1.44 -3.53
C LEU A 6 -1.37 0.50 -2.77
N ILE A 7 -0.80 -0.48 -3.48
CA ILE A 7 0.14 -1.44 -2.91
C ILE A 7 1.55 -0.96 -3.25
N LEU A 8 2.27 -0.42 -2.26
CA LEU A 8 3.64 0.03 -2.48
C LEU A 8 4.61 -1.08 -2.12
N GLY A 9 5.41 -1.48 -3.09
CA GLY A 9 6.27 -2.65 -3.00
C GLY A 9 5.67 -3.84 -3.74
N ALA A 10 4.82 -3.58 -4.73
CA ALA A 10 4.19 -4.62 -5.53
C ALA A 10 5.23 -5.44 -6.30
N THR A 11 4.95 -6.72 -6.45
CA THR A 11 5.86 -7.65 -7.13
C THR A 11 5.03 -8.76 -7.81
N PRO A 12 5.46 -9.26 -8.97
CA PRO A 12 4.79 -10.40 -9.60
C PRO A 12 5.17 -11.75 -8.97
N ASN A 13 6.02 -11.75 -7.95
CA ASN A 13 6.47 -12.98 -7.28
C ASN A 13 5.38 -13.49 -6.33
N PRO A 14 4.77 -14.67 -6.62
CA PRO A 14 3.64 -15.16 -5.83
C PRO A 14 3.99 -15.60 -4.42
N THR A 15 5.28 -15.68 -4.07
CA THR A 15 5.69 -16.04 -2.71
C THR A 15 5.76 -14.84 -1.76
N ARG A 16 5.59 -13.62 -2.28
CA ARG A 16 5.71 -12.40 -1.47
C ARG A 16 4.35 -11.97 -0.92
N TYR A 17 4.38 -11.37 0.27
CA TYR A 17 3.14 -10.90 0.91
C TYR A 17 2.38 -9.87 0.10
N ALA A 18 3.10 -8.99 -0.64
CA ALA A 18 2.44 -8.00 -1.48
C ALA A 18 1.58 -8.66 -2.57
N TYR A 19 2.05 -9.76 -3.12
CA TYR A 19 1.29 -10.51 -4.13
C TYR A 19 0.04 -11.13 -3.51
N ILE A 20 0.19 -11.75 -2.34
CA ILE A 20 -0.92 -12.39 -1.64
C ILE A 20 -1.95 -11.32 -1.24
N ALA A 21 -1.48 -10.16 -0.78
CA ALA A 21 -2.37 -9.06 -0.41
C ALA A 21 -3.18 -8.58 -1.62
N ALA A 22 -2.55 -8.45 -2.80
CA ALA A 22 -3.26 -8.05 -4.01
C ALA A 22 -4.41 -9.00 -4.31
N GLU A 23 -4.16 -10.30 -4.24
CA GLU A 23 -5.18 -11.32 -4.51
C GLU A 23 -6.33 -11.22 -3.51
N ARG A 24 -6.00 -11.04 -2.23
CA ARG A 24 -7.03 -10.96 -1.19
C ARG A 24 -7.83 -9.67 -1.28
N LEU A 25 -7.19 -8.55 -1.60
CA LEU A 25 -7.89 -7.27 -1.79
C LEU A 25 -8.90 -7.37 -2.92
N VAL A 26 -8.50 -7.92 -4.06
CA VAL A 26 -9.41 -8.09 -5.19
C VAL A 26 -10.56 -9.04 -4.82
N ARG A 27 -10.26 -10.13 -4.12
CA ARG A 27 -11.28 -11.07 -3.68
C ARG A 27 -12.31 -10.42 -2.77
N HIS A 28 -11.90 -9.44 -1.98
CA HIS A 28 -12.80 -8.69 -1.09
C HIS A 28 -13.45 -7.48 -1.78
N GLY A 29 -13.31 -7.34 -3.09
CA GLY A 29 -13.98 -6.30 -3.86
C GLY A 29 -13.29 -4.95 -3.89
N HIS A 30 -12.02 -4.88 -3.51
CA HIS A 30 -11.27 -3.63 -3.54
C HIS A 30 -10.49 -3.49 -4.83
N GLU A 31 -10.49 -2.28 -5.40
CA GLU A 31 -9.65 -1.96 -6.54
C GLU A 31 -8.21 -1.76 -6.06
N ILE A 32 -7.25 -2.30 -6.81
CA ILE A 32 -5.84 -2.18 -6.46
C ILE A 32 -5.08 -1.33 -7.46
N VAL A 33 -4.07 -0.61 -6.98
CA VAL A 33 -3.11 0.13 -7.80
C VAL A 33 -1.73 -0.35 -7.36
N PRO A 34 -1.15 -1.34 -8.06
CA PRO A 34 0.17 -1.85 -7.67
C PRO A 34 1.27 -0.92 -8.14
N VAL A 35 2.16 -0.55 -7.22
CA VAL A 35 3.32 0.32 -7.51
C VAL A 35 4.57 -0.35 -6.94
N GLY A 36 5.61 -0.45 -7.75
CA GLY A 36 6.85 -1.08 -7.30
C GLY A 36 7.96 -0.93 -8.32
N ILE A 37 9.12 -1.53 -8.01
CA ILE A 37 10.29 -1.46 -8.88
C ILE A 37 10.32 -2.58 -9.92
N LYS A 38 9.44 -3.59 -9.77
CA LYS A 38 9.40 -4.72 -10.68
C LYS A 38 8.42 -4.45 -11.82
N SER A 39 8.66 -5.10 -12.95
CA SER A 39 7.72 -5.08 -14.08
C SER A 39 6.84 -6.32 -14.01
N GLY A 40 5.61 -6.21 -14.50
CA GLY A 40 4.69 -7.32 -14.54
C GLY A 40 3.29 -6.92 -14.15
N GLU A 41 2.48 -7.91 -13.79
CA GLU A 41 1.07 -7.70 -13.45
C GLU A 41 0.73 -8.39 -12.15
N LEU A 42 -0.24 -7.79 -11.45
CA LEU A 42 -0.88 -8.38 -10.27
C LEU A 42 -2.38 -8.35 -10.48
N GLN A 43 -3.00 -9.52 -10.47
CA GLN A 43 -4.47 -9.63 -10.61
C GLN A 43 -4.99 -8.84 -11.82
N GLY A 44 -4.27 -8.94 -12.95
CA GLY A 44 -4.67 -8.26 -14.18
C GLY A 44 -4.34 -6.78 -14.24
N ARG A 45 -3.68 -6.23 -13.22
CA ARG A 45 -3.28 -4.82 -13.19
C ARG A 45 -1.77 -4.71 -13.39
N GLU A 46 -1.36 -3.80 -14.27
CA GLU A 46 0.06 -3.55 -14.50
C GLU A 46 0.70 -2.93 -13.27
N ILE A 47 1.90 -3.40 -12.90
CA ILE A 47 2.69 -2.78 -11.85
C ILE A 47 3.26 -1.47 -12.39
N LEU A 48 2.89 -0.36 -11.75
CA LEU A 48 3.38 0.96 -12.13
C LEU A 48 4.72 1.21 -11.46
N ASN A 49 5.65 1.75 -12.21
CA ASN A 49 6.98 2.08 -11.68
C ASN A 49 7.08 3.57 -11.39
N GLY A 50 8.04 3.95 -10.54
CA GLY A 50 8.28 5.34 -10.20
C GLY A 50 7.27 5.89 -9.21
N LYS A 51 6.83 7.12 -9.44
CA LYS A 51 5.93 7.85 -8.55
C LYS A 51 4.75 8.38 -9.36
N PRO A 52 3.85 7.51 -9.81
CA PRO A 52 2.76 7.91 -10.70
C PRO A 52 1.73 8.76 -9.95
N ASP A 53 1.04 9.61 -10.70
CA ASP A 53 -0.13 10.31 -10.17
C ASP A 53 -1.27 9.31 -10.06
N VAL A 54 -1.74 9.08 -8.84
CA VAL A 54 -2.84 8.17 -8.58
C VAL A 54 -3.89 8.92 -7.78
N PRO A 55 -5.02 9.27 -8.42
CA PRO A 55 -6.08 9.99 -7.71
C PRO A 55 -6.93 9.06 -6.86
N GLU A 56 -7.57 9.63 -5.85
CA GLU A 56 -8.63 8.97 -5.08
C GLU A 56 -8.21 7.67 -4.41
N VAL A 57 -6.99 7.62 -3.87
CA VAL A 57 -6.52 6.47 -3.10
C VAL A 57 -7.11 6.54 -1.69
N ASP A 58 -7.83 5.49 -1.29
CA ASP A 58 -8.29 5.38 0.09
C ASP A 58 -7.17 4.93 1.02
N THR A 59 -6.49 3.85 0.66
CA THR A 59 -5.50 3.21 1.52
C THR A 59 -4.22 2.94 0.75
N VAL A 60 -3.09 3.23 1.39
CA VAL A 60 -1.78 2.73 0.94
C VAL A 60 -1.39 1.59 1.88
N THR A 61 -1.11 0.42 1.32
CA THR A 61 -0.58 -0.69 2.08
C THR A 61 0.91 -0.84 1.76
N LEU A 62 1.76 -0.69 2.80
CA LEU A 62 3.21 -0.65 2.62
C LEU A 62 3.83 -2.04 2.70
N TYR A 63 4.62 -2.35 1.69
CA TYR A 63 5.46 -3.56 1.65
C TYR A 63 6.91 -3.21 1.33
N VAL A 64 7.30 -1.96 1.60
CA VAL A 64 8.68 -1.46 1.45
C VAL A 64 9.25 -1.24 2.84
N GLY A 65 10.45 -1.75 3.11
CA GLY A 65 11.08 -1.59 4.42
C GLY A 65 11.44 -0.14 4.71
N PRO A 66 11.60 0.22 6.01
CA PRO A 66 11.83 1.62 6.39
C PRO A 66 13.03 2.26 5.71
N LYS A 67 14.07 1.47 5.43
CA LYS A 67 15.29 1.95 4.80
C LYS A 67 15.03 2.57 3.42
N HIS A 68 14.04 2.07 2.70
CA HIS A 68 13.72 2.50 1.34
C HIS A 68 12.50 3.42 1.28
N GLN A 69 11.86 3.72 2.40
CA GLN A 69 10.67 4.57 2.42
C GLN A 69 10.95 6.06 2.20
N PRO A 70 12.08 6.63 2.66
CA PRO A 70 12.26 8.09 2.56
C PRO A 70 12.12 8.66 1.16
N GLU A 71 12.53 7.94 0.13
CA GLU A 71 12.40 8.42 -1.24
C GLU A 71 10.94 8.59 -1.69
N TYR A 72 10.00 7.97 -0.96
CA TYR A 72 8.58 8.02 -1.30
C TYR A 72 7.79 9.01 -0.44
N TYR A 73 8.40 9.64 0.56
CA TYR A 73 7.67 10.47 1.52
C TYR A 73 6.85 11.57 0.85
N ASP A 74 7.50 12.41 0.04
CA ASP A 74 6.82 13.54 -0.59
C ASP A 74 5.70 13.07 -1.52
N TRP A 75 5.95 12.00 -2.26
CA TRP A 75 4.96 11.43 -3.16
C TRP A 75 3.76 10.87 -2.41
N LEU A 76 4.00 10.14 -1.31
CA LEU A 76 2.91 9.60 -0.49
C LEU A 76 2.04 10.73 0.08
N LEU A 77 2.66 11.83 0.50
CA LEU A 77 1.91 12.98 1.00
C LEU A 77 1.09 13.64 -0.12
N ARG A 78 1.61 13.66 -1.35
CA ARG A 78 0.87 14.18 -2.51
C ARG A 78 -0.30 13.26 -2.89
N VAL A 79 -0.11 11.95 -2.82
CA VAL A 79 -1.20 10.98 -3.05
C VAL A 79 -2.31 11.23 -2.05
N ALA A 80 -1.96 11.60 -0.84
CA ALA A 80 -2.88 11.97 0.22
C ALA A 80 -3.97 10.92 0.46
N PRO A 81 -3.59 9.65 0.76
CA PRO A 81 -4.58 8.63 1.07
C PRO A 81 -5.28 8.96 2.39
N ARG A 82 -6.43 8.33 2.64
CA ARG A 82 -7.08 8.47 3.93
C ARG A 82 -6.25 7.80 5.04
N ARG A 83 -5.59 6.68 4.72
CA ARG A 83 -4.77 5.95 5.69
C ARG A 83 -3.60 5.26 5.02
N ILE A 84 -2.57 4.99 5.83
CA ILE A 84 -1.44 4.16 5.44
C ILE A 84 -1.36 3.00 6.42
N ILE A 85 -1.33 1.77 5.90
CA ILE A 85 -1.13 0.57 6.71
C ILE A 85 0.34 0.20 6.68
N PHE A 86 0.95 0.17 7.86
CA PHE A 86 2.34 -0.25 8.04
C PHE A 86 2.32 -1.74 8.37
N ASN A 87 2.48 -2.57 7.34
CA ASN A 87 2.51 -4.02 7.51
C ASN A 87 3.75 -4.44 8.32
N PRO A 88 3.77 -5.65 8.90
CA PRO A 88 4.92 -6.09 9.69
C PRO A 88 6.23 -5.94 8.92
N GLY A 89 7.22 -5.30 9.54
CA GLY A 89 8.51 -5.02 8.93
C GLY A 89 8.62 -3.68 8.23
N THR A 90 7.52 -2.92 8.11
CA THR A 90 7.53 -1.61 7.46
C THR A 90 7.40 -0.46 8.46
N GLU A 91 7.28 -0.76 9.74
CA GLU A 91 7.06 0.24 10.78
C GLU A 91 8.13 1.34 10.72
N ASN A 92 7.68 2.59 10.68
CA ASN A 92 8.58 3.73 10.51
C ASN A 92 7.97 4.95 11.20
N GLY A 93 8.50 5.29 12.38
CA GLY A 93 8.00 6.39 13.18
C GLY A 93 8.05 7.74 12.48
N GLU A 94 9.07 7.97 11.65
CA GLU A 94 9.18 9.23 10.92
C GLU A 94 8.05 9.40 9.92
N LEU A 95 7.78 8.37 9.11
CA LEU A 95 6.67 8.45 8.15
C LEU A 95 5.32 8.53 8.85
N MET A 96 5.16 7.80 9.96
CA MET A 96 3.93 7.89 10.74
C MET A 96 3.68 9.31 11.22
N ARG A 97 4.72 10.00 11.72
CA ARG A 97 4.62 11.39 12.17
C ARG A 97 4.25 12.31 11.01
N LEU A 98 4.96 12.17 9.87
CA LEU A 98 4.69 13.00 8.69
C LEU A 98 3.26 12.81 8.19
N ALA A 99 2.79 11.57 8.15
CA ALA A 99 1.45 11.25 7.70
C ALA A 99 0.41 11.91 8.63
N ARG A 100 0.58 11.75 9.93
CA ARG A 100 -0.36 12.34 10.90
C ARG A 100 -0.39 13.86 10.84
N GLU A 101 0.78 14.49 10.62
CA GLU A 101 0.85 15.94 10.46
C GLU A 101 0.11 16.43 9.22
N ASN A 102 -0.13 15.55 8.27
CA ASN A 102 -0.84 15.85 7.04
C ASN A 102 -2.26 15.27 7.01
N GLY A 103 -2.80 14.89 8.16
CA GLY A 103 -4.16 14.42 8.27
C GLY A 103 -4.40 13.00 7.76
N ILE A 104 -3.34 12.22 7.59
CA ILE A 104 -3.44 10.84 7.11
C ILE A 104 -3.42 9.90 8.31
N GLU A 105 -4.42 9.02 8.39
CA GLU A 105 -4.49 8.00 9.43
C GLU A 105 -3.36 6.99 9.24
N THR A 106 -2.74 6.56 10.35
CA THR A 106 -1.72 5.52 10.31
C THR A 106 -2.20 4.30 11.06
N VAL A 107 -2.04 3.12 10.45
CA VAL A 107 -2.43 1.85 11.06
C VAL A 107 -1.19 0.96 11.09
N THR A 108 -0.83 0.46 12.26
CA THR A 108 0.21 -0.56 12.38
C THR A 108 -0.49 -1.91 12.46
N GLY A 109 -0.36 -2.71 11.42
CA GLY A 109 -1.07 -3.98 11.36
C GLY A 109 -0.77 -4.74 10.09
N CYS A 110 -1.46 -5.86 9.91
CA CYS A 110 -1.29 -6.72 8.75
C CYS A 110 -2.54 -6.66 7.88
N THR A 111 -2.38 -6.23 6.64
CA THR A 111 -3.51 -6.13 5.70
C THR A 111 -4.24 -7.46 5.54
N LEU A 112 -3.51 -8.57 5.47
CA LEU A 112 -4.13 -9.89 5.33
C LEU A 112 -5.00 -10.23 6.55
N VAL A 113 -4.51 -9.93 7.75
CA VAL A 113 -5.25 -10.18 8.98
C VAL A 113 -6.49 -9.29 9.03
N MET A 114 -6.36 -8.03 8.64
CA MET A 114 -7.47 -7.09 8.63
C MET A 114 -8.57 -7.53 7.66
N LEU A 115 -8.20 -8.01 6.47
CA LEU A 115 -9.15 -8.51 5.49
C LEU A 115 -9.87 -9.76 6.00
N ALA A 116 -9.11 -10.69 6.58
CA ALA A 116 -9.69 -11.94 7.11
C ALA A 116 -10.62 -11.67 8.29
N GLY A 117 -10.32 -10.66 9.10
CA GLY A 117 -11.10 -10.33 10.29
C GLY A 117 -12.21 -9.32 10.08
N GLY A 118 -12.35 -8.80 8.85
CA GLY A 118 -13.39 -7.82 8.55
C GLY A 118 -13.10 -6.40 9.05
N SER A 119 -11.85 -6.10 9.40
CA SER A 119 -11.46 -4.78 9.92
C SER A 119 -10.73 -3.91 8.88
N TYR A 120 -10.67 -4.35 7.66
CA TYR A 120 -9.98 -3.59 6.60
C TYR A 120 -10.76 -2.31 6.18
#